data_87e336399542ad3a418bd1af9682b2f4
#
_entry.id   87e336399542ad3a418bd1af9682b2f4
#
_cell.length_a   1.000
_cell.length_b   1.000
_cell.length_c   1.000
_cell.angle_alpha   90.00
_cell.angle_beta   90.00
_cell.angle_gamma   90.00
#
_symmetry.space_group_name_H-M   'P 1'
#
loop_
_entity.id
_entity.type
_entity.pdbx_description
1 polymer ?
#
loop_
_entity_poly.entity_id
_entity_poly.type
_entity_poly.pdbx_seq_one_letter_code
_entity_poly.pdbx_strand_id
1 'polypeptide(L)'
;GFTGRAAILAQLVARWAGYSQDGDMIGGDLPGWLGTLFRLRGVAALTDRRGECVYAGCPHFRKCFIERSARAGAQADLVIANHALVMIGAARGREAGPRPTRIVFDEGHHMFEAADTTFAVELSGAEAIELRRWVIGPEKGSRGRRRGLSARLADLVSADEAAARAVEAARIAAEALPGDGWLQRLGEGAPSGPLEALLAAVRALVHARDESAGHEAGYGLETEAAQFDGAFVDCAQAAGAALGELRAPLLRLGLRLEALLADAPDWLDGAGRARIEGARHALGWRCDLIAAWEALLARLGGPADPEFVDWLAVERAEAREFNVAIHRRWLDPMKPFAATVLAPAHGVLLTSATLRDRAAPGDGWDSALAHSGAGLLERAPLLATFDSPFDYATQAEVLRVLARKRPEYTFRVVLDRAHNPAVTQLLEALNPEVAATVIDAGQDGPALM
;
A
#
# COMPACT_ATOMS: atom_id res chain seq x y z
N GLY A 1 8.83 -27.44 -11.98
CA GLY A 1 9.84 -26.44 -12.38
C GLY A 1 9.22 -25.37 -13.26
N PHE A 2 9.82 -24.20 -13.29
CA PHE A 2 9.45 -23.13 -14.20
C PHE A 2 9.74 -23.55 -15.65
N THR A 3 8.91 -23.14 -16.61
CA THR A 3 9.11 -23.39 -18.05
C THR A 3 9.01 -22.10 -18.83
N GLY A 4 9.65 -22.04 -20.01
CA GLY A 4 9.61 -20.88 -20.90
C GLY A 4 10.15 -19.59 -20.25
N ARG A 5 9.44 -18.47 -20.48
CA ARG A 5 9.86 -17.13 -19.98
C ARG A 5 10.00 -17.07 -18.45
N ALA A 6 9.16 -17.78 -17.71
CA ALA A 6 9.24 -17.84 -16.24
C ALA A 6 10.52 -18.54 -15.76
N ALA A 7 11.03 -19.53 -16.48
CA ALA A 7 12.30 -20.19 -16.17
C ALA A 7 13.48 -19.24 -16.37
N ILE A 8 13.46 -18.47 -17.46
CA ILE A 8 14.50 -17.47 -17.77
C ILE A 8 14.50 -16.39 -16.68
N LEU A 9 13.33 -15.83 -16.33
CA LEU A 9 13.22 -14.85 -15.26
C LEU A 9 13.75 -15.39 -13.93
N ALA A 10 13.35 -16.59 -13.54
CA ALA A 10 13.80 -17.21 -12.28
C ALA A 10 15.32 -17.40 -12.25
N GLN A 11 15.95 -17.79 -13.36
CA GLN A 11 17.40 -17.91 -13.46
C GLN A 11 18.12 -16.56 -13.39
N LEU A 12 17.59 -15.53 -14.07
CA LEU A 12 18.17 -14.19 -14.04
C LEU A 12 18.08 -13.58 -12.64
N VAL A 13 16.92 -13.70 -11.98
CA VAL A 13 16.75 -13.23 -10.60
C VAL A 13 17.60 -14.02 -9.61
N ALA A 14 17.70 -15.35 -9.76
CA ALA A 14 18.58 -16.16 -8.91
C ALA A 14 20.05 -15.79 -9.08
N ARG A 15 20.49 -15.48 -10.31
CA ARG A 15 21.84 -14.99 -10.57
C ARG A 15 22.06 -13.61 -9.94
N TRP A 16 21.14 -12.67 -10.15
CA TRP A 16 21.18 -11.36 -9.53
C TRP A 16 21.24 -11.45 -8.00
N ALA A 17 20.39 -12.27 -7.37
CA ALA A 17 20.39 -12.46 -5.93
C ALA A 17 21.71 -12.98 -5.34
N GLY A 18 22.54 -13.62 -6.17
CA GLY A 18 23.91 -14.06 -5.80
C GLY A 18 24.93 -12.91 -5.75
N TYR A 19 24.63 -11.77 -6.37
CA TYR A 19 25.51 -10.60 -6.45
C TYR A 19 24.93 -9.36 -5.75
N SER A 20 23.60 -9.31 -5.57
CA SER A 20 22.91 -8.21 -4.91
C SER A 20 23.40 -8.02 -3.47
N GLN A 21 23.53 -6.77 -3.07
CA GLN A 21 23.86 -6.41 -1.69
C GLN A 21 22.63 -6.12 -0.85
N ASP A 22 21.60 -5.54 -1.44
CA ASP A 22 20.36 -5.10 -0.77
C ASP A 22 19.17 -6.05 -0.96
N GLY A 23 19.11 -6.75 -2.10
CA GLY A 23 17.99 -7.62 -2.46
C GLY A 23 16.71 -6.85 -2.80
N ASP A 24 16.79 -5.54 -2.99
CA ASP A 24 15.66 -4.72 -3.37
C ASP A 24 15.33 -4.89 -4.85
N MET A 25 14.12 -5.39 -5.12
CA MET A 25 13.64 -5.68 -6.46
C MET A 25 12.93 -4.49 -7.14
N ILE A 26 12.80 -3.36 -6.45
CA ILE A 26 12.03 -2.22 -6.96
C ILE A 26 12.93 -0.98 -7.10
N GLY A 27 13.66 -0.61 -6.06
CA GLY A 27 14.47 0.60 -6.01
C GLY A 27 15.97 0.36 -5.90
N GLY A 28 16.41 -0.92 -5.79
CA GLY A 28 17.79 -1.30 -5.56
C GLY A 28 18.59 -1.62 -6.83
N ASP A 29 19.48 -2.58 -6.71
CA ASP A 29 20.42 -2.98 -7.76
C ASP A 29 19.85 -3.95 -8.82
N LEU A 30 18.53 -4.22 -8.79
CA LEU A 30 17.87 -5.02 -9.82
C LEU A 30 17.87 -4.28 -11.15
N PRO A 31 18.38 -4.90 -12.25
CA PRO A 31 18.40 -4.24 -13.55
C PRO A 31 16.98 -3.84 -14.02
N GLY A 32 16.74 -2.54 -14.26
CA GLY A 32 15.42 -1.99 -14.63
C GLY A 32 14.80 -2.63 -15.87
N TRP A 33 15.62 -3.08 -16.83
CA TRP A 33 15.14 -3.77 -18.02
C TRP A 33 14.44 -5.11 -17.74
N LEU A 34 14.71 -5.75 -16.58
CA LEU A 34 14.04 -6.99 -16.19
C LEU A 34 12.53 -6.77 -15.98
N GLY A 35 12.17 -5.68 -15.30
CA GLY A 35 10.78 -5.31 -15.09
C GLY A 35 10.02 -5.06 -16.40
N THR A 36 10.66 -4.37 -17.33
CA THR A 36 10.10 -4.08 -18.66
C THR A 36 9.94 -5.35 -19.50
N LEU A 37 11.00 -6.18 -19.58
CA LEU A 37 11.01 -7.39 -20.41
C LEU A 37 10.02 -8.48 -19.94
N PHE A 38 9.88 -8.64 -18.62
CA PHE A 38 9.06 -9.71 -18.03
C PHE A 38 7.72 -9.22 -17.47
N ARG A 39 7.40 -7.94 -17.60
CA ARG A 39 6.32 -7.19 -16.97
C ARG A 39 6.46 -7.17 -15.44
N LEU A 40 6.31 -6.02 -14.83
CA LEU A 40 6.46 -5.78 -13.37
C LEU A 40 5.69 -6.79 -12.49
N ARG A 41 4.50 -7.23 -12.92
CA ARG A 41 3.71 -8.25 -12.20
C ARG A 41 4.45 -9.58 -12.02
N GLY A 42 5.26 -10.00 -13.00
CA GLY A 42 6.05 -11.24 -12.90
C GLY A 42 7.20 -11.12 -11.91
N VAL A 43 7.85 -9.97 -11.85
CA VAL A 43 8.96 -9.69 -10.91
C VAL A 43 8.41 -9.53 -9.49
N ALA A 44 7.33 -8.78 -9.31
CA ALA A 44 6.68 -8.59 -8.02
C ALA A 44 6.14 -9.89 -7.40
N ALA A 45 5.83 -10.91 -8.22
CA ALA A 45 5.43 -12.23 -7.72
C ALA A 45 6.56 -13.01 -7.04
N LEU A 46 7.80 -12.55 -7.15
CA LEU A 46 8.97 -13.14 -6.48
C LEU A 46 9.27 -12.50 -5.12
N THR A 47 8.54 -11.46 -4.74
CA THR A 47 8.65 -10.82 -3.42
C THR A 47 7.61 -11.41 -2.46
N ASP A 48 7.89 -11.33 -1.15
CA ASP A 48 6.91 -11.69 -0.12
C ASP A 48 5.91 -10.54 0.08
N ARG A 49 4.85 -10.56 -0.68
CA ARG A 49 3.75 -9.57 -0.57
C ARG A 49 2.65 -10.00 0.40
N ARG A 50 2.62 -11.29 0.75
CA ARG A 50 1.51 -11.90 1.50
C ARG A 50 1.84 -12.19 2.95
N GLY A 51 3.08 -11.91 3.39
CA GLY A 51 3.55 -12.33 4.70
C GLY A 51 3.50 -13.86 4.84
N GLU A 52 3.92 -14.57 3.79
CA GLU A 52 4.07 -16.03 3.79
C GLU A 52 5.38 -16.47 4.46
N CYS A 53 6.20 -15.50 4.88
CA CYS A 53 7.48 -15.76 5.52
C CYS A 53 7.30 -16.63 6.77
N VAL A 54 8.08 -17.69 6.85
CA VAL A 54 8.11 -18.60 8.00
C VAL A 54 9.32 -18.30 8.90
N TYR A 55 9.95 -17.15 8.74
CA TYR A 55 11.08 -16.66 9.54
C TYR A 55 12.17 -17.72 9.74
N ALA A 56 12.55 -18.02 10.96
CA ALA A 56 13.60 -19.00 11.30
C ALA A 56 13.33 -20.43 10.78
N GLY A 57 12.07 -20.76 10.41
CA GLY A 57 11.75 -22.02 9.76
C GLY A 57 12.10 -22.05 8.26
N CYS A 58 12.54 -20.94 7.68
CA CYS A 58 12.95 -20.87 6.29
C CYS A 58 14.39 -21.42 6.15
N PRO A 59 14.66 -22.35 5.21
CA PRO A 59 16.01 -22.85 4.98
C PRO A 59 17.00 -21.77 4.48
N HIS A 60 16.47 -20.64 4.00
CA HIS A 60 17.23 -19.49 3.52
C HIS A 60 17.33 -18.34 4.53
N PHE A 61 16.80 -18.50 5.75
CA PHE A 61 16.70 -17.44 6.76
C PHE A 61 18.01 -16.70 7.00
N ARG A 62 19.13 -17.42 7.14
CA ARG A 62 20.45 -16.81 7.38
C ARG A 62 20.96 -15.95 6.21
N LYS A 63 20.48 -16.21 4.98
CA LYS A 63 20.84 -15.50 3.75
C LYS A 63 19.73 -14.58 3.25
N CYS A 64 18.62 -14.48 3.99
CA CYS A 64 17.48 -13.69 3.59
C CYS A 64 17.81 -12.19 3.67
N PHE A 65 17.56 -11.46 2.60
CA PHE A 65 17.77 -10.02 2.54
C PHE A 65 16.86 -9.27 3.52
N ILE A 66 15.56 -9.63 3.57
CA ILE A 66 14.59 -9.02 4.49
C ILE A 66 15.04 -9.18 5.93
N GLU A 67 15.42 -10.39 6.34
CA GLU A 67 15.86 -10.67 7.69
C GLU A 67 17.18 -9.96 8.04
N ARG A 68 18.08 -9.89 7.08
CA ARG A 68 19.35 -9.18 7.24
C ARG A 68 19.13 -7.68 7.39
N SER A 69 18.26 -7.10 6.59
CA SER A 69 17.85 -5.69 6.68
C SER A 69 17.15 -5.38 8.01
N ALA A 70 16.20 -6.22 8.44
CA ALA A 70 15.51 -6.05 9.71
C ALA A 70 16.47 -6.09 10.91
N ARG A 71 17.42 -7.06 10.93
CA ARG A 71 18.46 -7.14 11.98
C ARG A 71 19.41 -5.94 11.95
N ALA A 72 19.82 -5.51 10.78
CA ALA A 72 20.67 -4.33 10.62
C ALA A 72 19.94 -3.06 11.11
N GLY A 73 18.67 -2.89 10.76
CA GLY A 73 17.83 -1.78 11.21
C GLY A 73 17.64 -1.75 12.73
N ALA A 74 17.50 -2.93 13.37
CA ALA A 74 17.36 -3.02 14.83
C ALA A 74 18.66 -2.64 15.60
N GLN A 75 19.81 -2.67 14.94
CA GLN A 75 21.12 -2.33 15.53
C GLN A 75 21.68 -0.99 15.07
N ALA A 76 21.01 -0.34 14.11
CA ALA A 76 21.48 0.91 13.54
C ALA A 76 21.10 2.10 14.41
N ASP A 77 22.02 3.07 14.53
CA ASP A 77 21.76 4.37 15.17
C ASP A 77 20.84 5.25 14.31
N LEU A 78 20.91 5.07 12.99
CA LEU A 78 20.09 5.78 11.99
C LEU A 78 19.53 4.79 10.99
N VAL A 79 18.20 4.84 10.80
CA VAL A 79 17.49 4.03 9.80
C VAL A 79 16.88 4.95 8.75
N ILE A 80 17.19 4.71 7.48
CA ILE A 80 16.57 5.41 6.35
C ILE A 80 15.46 4.52 5.80
N ALA A 81 14.26 5.08 5.70
CA ALA A 81 13.06 4.36 5.25
C ALA A 81 12.15 5.31 4.46
N ASN A 82 11.24 4.76 3.65
CA ASN A 82 10.20 5.57 3.04
C ASN A 82 9.12 5.97 4.06
N HIS A 83 8.37 7.03 3.76
CA HIS A 83 7.34 7.58 4.66
C HIS A 83 6.28 6.52 5.03
N ALA A 84 5.82 5.72 4.06
CA ALA A 84 4.81 4.71 4.27
C ALA A 84 5.26 3.65 5.29
N LEU A 85 6.52 3.24 5.29
CA LEU A 85 7.04 2.25 6.24
C LEU A 85 6.96 2.75 7.70
N VAL A 86 7.26 4.04 7.91
CA VAL A 86 7.15 4.67 9.24
C VAL A 86 5.69 4.71 9.70
N MET A 87 4.78 5.09 8.81
CA MET A 87 3.34 5.18 9.09
C MET A 87 2.71 3.81 9.34
N ILE A 88 3.02 2.80 8.52
CA ILE A 88 2.59 1.42 8.69
C ILE A 88 3.10 0.86 10.03
N GLY A 89 4.36 1.10 10.35
CA GLY A 89 4.95 0.68 11.63
C GLY A 89 4.25 1.32 12.84
N ALA A 90 3.88 2.59 12.73
CA ALA A 90 3.14 3.30 13.77
C ALA A 90 1.69 2.83 13.89
N ALA A 91 0.99 2.62 12.77
CA ALA A 91 -0.39 2.14 12.73
C ALA A 91 -0.55 0.73 13.32
N ARG A 92 0.46 -0.15 13.15
CA ARG A 92 0.48 -1.52 13.68
C ARG A 92 0.67 -1.64 15.20
N GLY A 93 0.89 -0.55 15.91
CA GLY A 93 0.97 -0.56 17.34
C GLY A 93 2.28 -1.10 17.94
N ARG A 94 2.29 -1.29 19.28
CA ARG A 94 3.46 -1.74 20.05
C ARG A 94 3.93 -3.16 19.71
N GLU A 95 3.10 -3.96 19.10
CA GLU A 95 3.43 -5.34 18.73
C GLU A 95 4.48 -5.45 17.60
N ALA A 96 4.68 -4.35 16.86
CA ALA A 96 5.65 -4.28 15.76
C ALA A 96 7.12 -4.07 16.19
N GLY A 97 7.39 -3.99 17.50
CA GLY A 97 8.74 -3.74 18.03
C GLY A 97 8.99 -2.30 18.49
N PRO A 98 10.23 -1.93 18.84
CA PRO A 98 10.56 -0.59 19.29
C PRO A 98 10.31 0.42 18.17
N ARG A 99 9.55 1.48 18.50
CA ARG A 99 9.24 2.56 17.55
C ARG A 99 10.35 3.59 17.56
N PRO A 100 10.71 4.16 16.38
CA PRO A 100 11.56 5.34 16.35
C PRO A 100 10.83 6.50 17.03
N THR A 101 11.50 7.14 17.96
CA THR A 101 10.95 8.28 18.71
C THR A 101 11.46 9.62 18.20
N ARG A 102 12.53 9.61 17.39
CA ARG A 102 13.08 10.77 16.71
C ARG A 102 13.01 10.52 15.21
N ILE A 103 12.26 11.34 14.52
CA ILE A 103 11.91 11.11 13.11
C ILE A 103 12.25 12.37 12.32
N VAL A 104 12.91 12.17 11.17
CA VAL A 104 13.13 13.22 10.17
C VAL A 104 12.37 12.81 8.92
N PHE A 105 11.40 13.60 8.53
CA PHE A 105 10.71 13.44 7.24
C PHE A 105 11.35 14.39 6.23
N ASP A 106 12.13 13.85 5.34
CA ASP A 106 12.66 14.55 4.19
C ASP A 106 11.62 14.55 3.05
N GLU A 107 11.59 15.58 2.24
CA GLU A 107 10.53 15.80 1.23
C GLU A 107 9.12 15.67 1.82
N GLY A 108 8.91 16.37 2.91
CA GLY A 108 7.69 16.28 3.72
C GLY A 108 6.39 16.64 3.00
N HIS A 109 6.47 17.23 1.80
CA HIS A 109 5.31 17.50 0.97
C HIS A 109 4.61 16.20 0.48
N HIS A 110 5.31 15.05 0.47
CA HIS A 110 4.72 13.75 0.15
C HIS A 110 4.03 13.05 1.33
N MET A 111 4.06 13.64 2.53
CA MET A 111 3.51 12.99 3.71
C MET A 111 2.00 12.80 3.65
N PHE A 112 1.28 13.79 3.11
CA PHE A 112 -0.17 13.72 2.98
C PHE A 112 -0.59 12.52 2.13
N GLU A 113 0.00 12.34 0.97
CA GLU A 113 -0.28 11.21 0.07
C GLU A 113 0.10 9.86 0.70
N ALA A 114 1.24 9.80 1.39
CA ALA A 114 1.65 8.60 2.10
C ALA A 114 0.68 8.24 3.25
N ALA A 115 0.19 9.23 3.98
CA ALA A 115 -0.80 9.04 5.03
C ALA A 115 -2.17 8.62 4.45
N ASP A 116 -2.63 9.29 3.41
CA ASP A 116 -3.87 8.95 2.72
C ASP A 116 -3.92 7.48 2.30
N THR A 117 -2.83 7.00 1.69
CA THR A 117 -2.73 5.60 1.28
C THR A 117 -2.60 4.64 2.48
N THR A 118 -1.87 5.03 3.53
CA THR A 118 -1.59 4.13 4.67
C THR A 118 -2.81 3.93 5.57
N PHE A 119 -3.59 4.98 5.78
CA PHE A 119 -4.78 4.95 6.65
C PHE A 119 -6.08 4.69 5.89
N ALA A 120 -5.99 4.39 4.61
CA ALA A 120 -7.11 3.95 3.79
C ALA A 120 -7.59 2.55 4.18
N VAL A 121 -8.87 2.29 3.96
CA VAL A 121 -9.44 0.93 3.99
C VAL A 121 -9.93 0.59 2.59
N GLU A 122 -9.45 -0.53 2.07
CA GLU A 122 -9.91 -1.08 0.80
C GLU A 122 -10.41 -2.52 1.02
N LEU A 123 -11.62 -2.81 0.58
CA LEU A 123 -12.11 -4.17 0.45
C LEU A 123 -12.23 -4.48 -1.04
N SER A 124 -11.28 -5.23 -1.57
CA SER A 124 -11.25 -5.58 -2.98
C SER A 124 -11.21 -7.09 -3.20
N GLY A 125 -11.68 -7.52 -4.38
CA GLY A 125 -11.61 -8.93 -4.75
C GLY A 125 -10.17 -9.43 -4.85
N ALA A 126 -9.24 -8.58 -5.30
CA ALA A 126 -7.82 -8.89 -5.38
C ALA A 126 -7.19 -9.11 -4.00
N GLU A 127 -7.56 -8.33 -3.00
CA GLU A 127 -7.04 -8.45 -1.64
C GLU A 127 -7.69 -9.62 -0.88
N ALA A 128 -8.99 -9.81 -1.09
CA ALA A 128 -9.74 -10.91 -0.49
C ALA A 128 -9.26 -12.29 -0.98
N ILE A 129 -8.94 -12.45 -2.27
CA ILE A 129 -8.37 -13.72 -2.77
C ILE A 129 -6.95 -13.96 -2.22
N GLU A 130 -6.17 -12.92 -1.99
CA GLU A 130 -4.87 -13.07 -1.35
C GLU A 130 -5.00 -13.51 0.11
N LEU A 131 -5.98 -12.98 0.85
CA LEU A 131 -6.32 -13.46 2.19
C LEU A 131 -6.74 -14.94 2.18
N ARG A 132 -7.63 -15.34 1.23
CA ARG A 132 -8.02 -16.74 1.05
C ARG A 132 -6.81 -17.63 0.82
N ARG A 133 -5.93 -17.24 -0.09
CA ARG A 133 -4.70 -17.99 -0.40
C ARG A 133 -3.74 -18.07 0.77
N TRP A 134 -3.71 -17.07 1.62
CA TRP A 134 -2.91 -17.09 2.84
C TRP A 134 -3.44 -18.10 3.85
N VAL A 135 -4.78 -18.23 4.00
CA VAL A 135 -5.41 -19.17 4.93
C VAL A 135 -5.40 -20.60 4.36
N ILE A 136 -5.99 -20.81 3.20
CA ILE A 136 -6.23 -22.14 2.61
C ILE A 136 -4.96 -22.65 1.90
N GLY A 137 -4.20 -21.78 1.27
CA GLY A 137 -3.11 -22.12 0.36
C GLY A 137 -3.52 -21.98 -1.11
N PRO A 138 -2.63 -22.38 -2.05
CA PRO A 138 -2.89 -22.29 -3.47
C PRO A 138 -3.97 -23.27 -3.90
N GLU A 139 -4.87 -22.80 -4.75
CA GLU A 139 -5.88 -23.64 -5.38
C GLU A 139 -5.29 -24.58 -6.45
N LYS A 140 -6.08 -25.59 -6.85
CA LYS A 140 -5.66 -26.64 -7.79
C LYS A 140 -5.09 -26.05 -9.09
N GLY A 141 -3.85 -26.35 -9.38
CA GLY A 141 -3.16 -25.92 -10.62
C GLY A 141 -1.98 -24.98 -10.44
N SER A 142 -1.82 -24.31 -9.30
CA SER A 142 -0.65 -23.51 -9.03
C SER A 142 0.53 -24.40 -8.63
N ARG A 143 1.49 -24.55 -9.54
CA ARG A 143 2.73 -25.33 -9.32
C ARG A 143 3.73 -24.53 -8.50
N GLY A 144 3.45 -24.28 -7.24
CA GLY A 144 4.39 -23.63 -6.33
C GLY A 144 4.26 -24.18 -4.92
N ARG A 145 5.34 -24.11 -4.13
CA ARG A 145 5.38 -24.54 -2.70
C ARG A 145 4.72 -23.49 -1.78
N ARG A 146 3.71 -22.80 -2.24
CA ARG A 146 2.94 -21.90 -1.38
C ARG A 146 2.14 -22.77 -0.41
N ARG A 147 2.25 -22.49 0.86
CA ARG A 147 1.60 -23.28 1.90
C ARG A 147 0.58 -22.40 2.60
N GLY A 148 -0.65 -22.87 2.73
CA GLY A 148 -1.66 -22.23 3.57
C GLY A 148 -1.28 -22.24 5.05
N LEU A 149 -2.08 -21.59 5.87
CA LEU A 149 -1.85 -21.44 7.31
C LEU A 149 -1.67 -22.80 8.01
N SER A 150 -2.53 -23.78 7.69
CA SER A 150 -2.43 -25.14 8.24
C SER A 150 -1.08 -25.76 8.02
N ALA A 151 -0.57 -25.76 6.79
CA ALA A 151 0.70 -26.39 6.45
C ALA A 151 1.92 -25.65 7.02
N ARG A 152 1.79 -24.36 7.34
CA ARG A 152 2.85 -23.55 7.97
C ARG A 152 2.97 -23.79 9.47
N LEU A 153 1.86 -24.12 10.11
CA LEU A 153 1.78 -24.30 11.55
C LEU A 153 1.64 -25.76 12.00
N ALA A 154 1.52 -26.71 11.07
CA ALA A 154 1.16 -28.10 11.35
C ALA A 154 2.01 -28.72 12.48
N ASP A 155 3.32 -28.53 12.46
CA ASP A 155 4.25 -29.04 13.47
C ASP A 155 4.14 -28.29 14.81
N LEU A 156 3.80 -27.01 14.80
CA LEU A 156 3.69 -26.17 16.00
C LEU A 156 2.37 -26.39 16.74
N VAL A 157 1.29 -26.72 16.01
CA VAL A 157 -0.05 -26.92 16.59
C VAL A 157 -0.43 -28.40 16.75
N SER A 158 0.44 -29.32 16.35
CA SER A 158 0.15 -30.76 16.38
C SER A 158 -0.14 -31.29 17.79
N ALA A 159 0.44 -30.70 18.82
CA ALA A 159 0.23 -31.03 20.22
C ALA A 159 -0.88 -30.21 20.89
N ASP A 160 -1.46 -29.22 20.22
CA ASP A 160 -2.54 -28.36 20.73
C ASP A 160 -3.81 -28.56 19.88
N GLU A 161 -4.71 -29.40 20.40
CA GLU A 161 -5.97 -29.70 19.73
C GLU A 161 -6.86 -28.45 19.52
N ALA A 162 -6.81 -27.47 20.45
CA ALA A 162 -7.58 -26.24 20.32
C ALA A 162 -7.03 -25.34 19.20
N ALA A 163 -5.71 -25.25 19.06
CA ALA A 163 -5.06 -24.57 17.96
C ALA A 163 -5.35 -25.26 16.62
N ALA A 164 -5.28 -26.58 16.56
CA ALA A 164 -5.61 -27.35 15.36
C ALA A 164 -7.07 -27.15 14.91
N ARG A 165 -8.02 -27.16 15.86
CA ARG A 165 -9.44 -26.84 15.58
C ARG A 165 -9.63 -25.40 15.09
N ALA A 166 -8.89 -24.44 15.63
CA ALA A 166 -8.96 -23.05 15.18
C ALA A 166 -8.43 -22.89 13.75
N VAL A 167 -7.34 -23.57 13.39
CA VAL A 167 -6.81 -23.57 12.02
C VAL A 167 -7.83 -24.16 11.04
N GLU A 168 -8.46 -25.28 11.39
CA GLU A 168 -9.45 -25.92 10.50
C GLU A 168 -10.72 -25.08 10.38
N ALA A 169 -11.20 -24.48 11.47
CA ALA A 169 -12.33 -23.56 11.42
C ALA A 169 -12.04 -22.33 10.55
N ALA A 170 -10.82 -21.76 10.62
CA ALA A 170 -10.41 -20.66 9.75
C ALA A 170 -10.34 -21.10 8.28
N ARG A 171 -9.86 -22.32 7.99
CA ARG A 171 -9.82 -22.88 6.64
C ARG A 171 -11.22 -22.97 6.03
N ILE A 172 -12.19 -23.49 6.79
CA ILE A 172 -13.59 -23.62 6.35
C ILE A 172 -14.20 -22.23 6.12
N ALA A 173 -14.06 -21.31 7.09
CA ALA A 173 -14.61 -19.97 6.98
C ALA A 173 -14.02 -19.17 5.80
N ALA A 174 -12.74 -19.40 5.46
CA ALA A 174 -12.10 -18.74 4.34
C ALA A 174 -12.65 -19.17 2.96
N GLU A 175 -13.46 -20.21 2.89
CA GLU A 175 -14.18 -20.59 1.66
C GLU A 175 -15.20 -19.53 1.23
N ALA A 176 -15.66 -18.68 2.14
CA ALA A 176 -16.52 -17.54 1.85
C ALA A 176 -15.81 -16.38 1.09
N LEU A 177 -14.48 -16.39 1.06
CA LEU A 177 -13.70 -15.42 0.30
C LEU A 177 -13.63 -15.79 -1.19
N PRO A 178 -13.41 -14.79 -2.09
CA PRO A 178 -13.26 -15.05 -3.52
C PRO A 178 -12.19 -16.08 -3.84
N GLY A 179 -12.51 -17.05 -4.67
CA GLY A 179 -11.59 -18.08 -5.16
C GLY A 179 -11.03 -17.78 -6.55
N ASP A 180 -10.17 -18.68 -7.07
CA ASP A 180 -9.66 -18.53 -8.44
C ASP A 180 -10.82 -18.44 -9.45
N GLY A 181 -10.74 -17.50 -10.41
CA GLY A 181 -11.79 -17.23 -11.39
C GLY A 181 -12.97 -16.38 -10.87
N TRP A 182 -12.88 -15.81 -9.68
CA TRP A 182 -13.93 -14.97 -9.09
C TRP A 182 -14.43 -13.86 -10.02
N LEU A 183 -13.52 -13.14 -10.68
CA LEU A 183 -13.89 -12.03 -11.56
C LEU A 183 -14.69 -12.51 -12.79
N GLN A 184 -14.36 -13.69 -13.32
CA GLN A 184 -15.15 -14.32 -14.40
C GLN A 184 -16.55 -14.65 -13.90
N ARG A 185 -16.69 -15.26 -12.70
CA ARG A 185 -18.00 -15.57 -12.11
C ARG A 185 -18.85 -14.33 -11.88
N LEU A 186 -18.24 -13.21 -11.48
CA LEU A 186 -18.96 -11.93 -11.37
C LEU A 186 -19.52 -11.50 -12.74
N GLY A 187 -18.71 -11.62 -13.80
CA GLY A 187 -19.12 -11.31 -15.17
C GLY A 187 -20.23 -12.21 -15.71
N GLU A 188 -20.23 -13.47 -15.30
CA GLU A 188 -21.24 -14.48 -15.67
C GLU A 188 -22.51 -14.42 -14.80
N GLY A 189 -22.54 -13.58 -13.76
CA GLY A 189 -23.67 -13.48 -12.83
C GLY A 189 -23.83 -14.71 -11.91
N ALA A 190 -22.75 -15.46 -11.68
CA ALA A 190 -22.74 -16.67 -10.86
C ALA A 190 -21.73 -16.56 -9.69
N PRO A 191 -21.87 -15.55 -8.80
CA PRO A 191 -20.96 -15.36 -7.67
C PRO A 191 -21.00 -16.56 -6.71
N SER A 192 -19.85 -16.92 -6.17
CA SER A 192 -19.69 -18.00 -5.20
C SER A 192 -19.45 -17.44 -3.79
N GLY A 193 -20.42 -17.58 -2.91
CA GLY A 193 -20.34 -17.11 -1.52
C GLY A 193 -20.62 -15.62 -1.33
N PRO A 194 -20.68 -15.18 -0.07
CA PRO A 194 -21.21 -13.86 0.28
C PRO A 194 -20.30 -12.71 -0.16
N LEU A 195 -18.97 -12.86 -0.14
CA LEU A 195 -18.09 -11.79 -0.61
C LEU A 195 -18.15 -11.61 -2.14
N GLU A 196 -18.23 -12.69 -2.93
CA GLU A 196 -18.41 -12.55 -4.37
C GLU A 196 -19.78 -11.96 -4.71
N ALA A 197 -20.82 -12.30 -3.95
CA ALA A 197 -22.16 -11.70 -4.11
C ALA A 197 -22.14 -10.19 -3.86
N LEU A 198 -21.46 -9.74 -2.81
CA LEU A 198 -21.25 -8.32 -2.56
C LEU A 198 -20.48 -7.64 -3.70
N LEU A 199 -19.35 -8.22 -4.14
CA LEU A 199 -18.55 -7.65 -5.22
C LEU A 199 -19.33 -7.61 -6.55
N ALA A 200 -20.22 -8.61 -6.81
CA ALA A 200 -21.12 -8.59 -7.94
C ALA A 200 -22.14 -7.44 -7.85
N ALA A 201 -22.70 -7.19 -6.66
CA ALA A 201 -23.60 -6.07 -6.43
C ALA A 201 -22.87 -4.72 -6.60
N VAL A 202 -21.65 -4.58 -6.07
CA VAL A 202 -20.79 -3.39 -6.30
C VAL A 202 -20.57 -3.18 -7.80
N ARG A 203 -20.13 -4.21 -8.52
CA ARG A 203 -19.89 -4.13 -9.96
C ARG A 203 -21.15 -3.71 -10.73
N ALA A 204 -22.29 -4.33 -10.43
CA ALA A 204 -23.56 -4.01 -11.07
C ALA A 204 -23.98 -2.54 -10.82
N LEU A 205 -23.81 -2.05 -9.59
CA LEU A 205 -24.15 -0.69 -9.22
C LEU A 205 -23.23 0.34 -9.89
N VAL A 206 -21.93 0.08 -9.95
CA VAL A 206 -20.96 0.95 -10.65
C VAL A 206 -21.32 1.05 -12.13
N HIS A 207 -21.60 -0.09 -12.79
CA HIS A 207 -22.01 -0.06 -14.19
C HIS A 207 -23.36 0.60 -14.44
N ALA A 208 -24.34 0.45 -13.52
CA ALA A 208 -25.65 1.07 -13.65
C ALA A 208 -25.60 2.60 -13.51
N ARG A 209 -24.59 3.12 -12.80
CA ARG A 209 -24.40 4.55 -12.59
C ARG A 209 -23.36 5.18 -13.51
N ASP A 210 -22.73 4.39 -14.36
CA ASP A 210 -21.75 4.89 -15.33
C ASP A 210 -22.46 5.71 -16.42
N GLU A 211 -22.35 7.02 -16.33
CA GLU A 211 -22.89 7.98 -17.32
C GLU A 211 -21.93 8.20 -18.50
N SER A 212 -20.74 7.60 -18.47
CA SER A 212 -19.67 7.80 -19.44
C SER A 212 -19.84 6.96 -20.72
N ALA A 213 -21.03 6.45 -20.99
CA ALA A 213 -21.34 5.62 -22.17
C ALA A 213 -20.87 6.32 -23.47
N GLY A 214 -19.62 6.02 -23.88
CA GLY A 214 -19.01 6.56 -25.10
C GLY A 214 -17.68 7.28 -24.90
N HIS A 215 -17.19 7.47 -23.68
CA HIS A 215 -15.89 8.07 -23.41
C HIS A 215 -14.83 6.98 -23.11
N GLU A 216 -13.63 7.23 -23.56
CA GLU A 216 -12.45 6.38 -23.62
C GLU A 216 -12.40 5.12 -22.71
N ALA A 217 -12.41 3.96 -23.32
CA ALA A 217 -12.44 2.62 -22.72
C ALA A 217 -11.17 2.24 -21.92
N GLY A 218 -10.46 3.18 -21.29
CA GLY A 218 -9.16 2.94 -20.67
C GLY A 218 -9.11 3.06 -19.14
N TYR A 219 -10.01 3.82 -18.56
CA TYR A 219 -9.99 4.15 -17.13
C TYR A 219 -10.92 3.24 -16.30
N GLY A 220 -10.63 3.12 -15.00
CA GLY A 220 -11.54 2.52 -14.03
C GLY A 220 -12.87 3.28 -13.98
N LEU A 221 -13.91 2.61 -13.47
CA LEU A 221 -15.19 3.22 -13.19
C LEU A 221 -15.34 3.40 -11.68
N GLU A 222 -15.87 4.53 -11.27
CA GLU A 222 -16.08 4.85 -9.87
C GLU A 222 -17.47 5.46 -9.67
N THR A 223 -18.05 5.21 -8.50
CA THR A 223 -19.31 5.85 -8.07
C THR A 223 -19.33 6.03 -6.57
N GLU A 224 -20.03 7.04 -6.10
CA GLU A 224 -20.23 7.29 -4.69
C GLU A 224 -20.89 6.08 -3.99
N ALA A 225 -20.41 5.75 -2.78
CA ALA A 225 -20.98 4.70 -1.95
C ALA A 225 -22.20 5.22 -1.19
N ALA A 226 -23.27 5.54 -1.92
CA ALA A 226 -24.51 6.09 -1.39
C ALA A 226 -25.74 5.49 -2.10
N GLN A 227 -26.94 5.72 -1.54
CA GLN A 227 -28.22 5.33 -2.16
C GLN A 227 -28.31 3.84 -2.49
N PHE A 228 -28.02 3.00 -1.54
CA PHE A 228 -28.12 1.54 -1.67
C PHE A 228 -29.56 1.07 -1.53
N ASP A 229 -29.95 0.06 -2.29
CA ASP A 229 -31.18 -0.69 -2.08
C ASP A 229 -31.02 -1.72 -0.96
N GLY A 230 -32.15 -2.31 -0.53
CA GLY A 230 -32.14 -3.34 0.50
C GLY A 230 -31.31 -4.57 0.15
N ALA A 231 -31.33 -4.97 -1.11
CA ALA A 231 -30.59 -6.15 -1.58
C ALA A 231 -29.06 -5.94 -1.48
N PHE A 232 -28.57 -4.74 -1.78
CA PHE A 232 -27.17 -4.40 -1.60
C PHE A 232 -26.77 -4.44 -0.12
N VAL A 233 -27.61 -3.85 0.75
CA VAL A 233 -27.37 -3.84 2.20
C VAL A 233 -27.36 -5.26 2.78
N ASP A 234 -28.26 -6.13 2.33
CA ASP A 234 -28.29 -7.55 2.72
C ASP A 234 -27.00 -8.28 2.29
N CYS A 235 -26.51 -8.03 1.08
CA CYS A 235 -25.23 -8.57 0.62
C CYS A 235 -24.06 -8.08 1.49
N ALA A 236 -24.03 -6.79 1.85
CA ALA A 236 -22.99 -6.22 2.71
C ALA A 236 -23.02 -6.84 4.11
N GLN A 237 -24.20 -7.02 4.68
CA GLN A 237 -24.38 -7.67 5.99
C GLN A 237 -23.95 -9.14 5.97
N ALA A 238 -24.33 -9.90 4.93
CA ALA A 238 -23.93 -11.28 4.78
C ALA A 238 -22.40 -11.43 4.61
N ALA A 239 -21.78 -10.55 3.84
CA ALA A 239 -20.33 -10.50 3.69
C ALA A 239 -19.63 -10.15 5.01
N GLY A 240 -20.15 -9.17 5.77
CA GLY A 240 -19.65 -8.81 7.10
C GLY A 240 -19.73 -9.97 8.10
N ALA A 241 -20.84 -10.68 8.12
CA ALA A 241 -21.01 -11.87 8.97
C ALA A 241 -19.98 -12.96 8.63
N ALA A 242 -19.78 -13.24 7.34
CA ALA A 242 -18.79 -14.23 6.89
C ALA A 242 -17.34 -13.84 7.24
N LEU A 243 -17.03 -12.55 7.20
CA LEU A 243 -15.73 -12.03 7.65
C LEU A 243 -15.55 -12.24 9.16
N GLY A 244 -16.59 -12.01 9.96
CA GLY A 244 -16.59 -12.28 11.39
C GLY A 244 -16.39 -13.76 11.74
N GLU A 245 -17.04 -14.65 10.98
CA GLU A 245 -16.84 -16.09 11.08
C GLU A 245 -15.39 -16.51 10.76
N LEU A 246 -14.72 -15.83 9.86
CA LEU A 246 -13.31 -16.05 9.56
C LEU A 246 -12.41 -15.45 10.66
N ARG A 247 -12.67 -14.22 11.10
CA ARG A 247 -11.84 -13.53 12.09
C ARG A 247 -11.82 -14.24 13.44
N ALA A 248 -12.94 -14.77 13.89
CA ALA A 248 -13.06 -15.42 15.19
C ALA A 248 -12.08 -16.61 15.38
N PRO A 249 -11.95 -17.59 14.48
CA PRO A 249 -10.97 -18.66 14.64
C PRO A 249 -9.52 -18.17 14.49
N LEU A 250 -9.24 -17.13 13.66
CA LEU A 250 -7.90 -16.55 13.57
C LEU A 250 -7.46 -15.90 14.88
N LEU A 251 -8.37 -15.18 15.55
CA LEU A 251 -8.11 -14.62 16.89
C LEU A 251 -7.86 -15.72 17.92
N ARG A 252 -8.70 -16.76 17.94
CA ARG A 252 -8.50 -17.91 18.84
C ARG A 252 -7.14 -18.58 18.62
N LEU A 253 -6.73 -18.76 17.37
CA LEU A 253 -5.42 -19.28 17.05
C LEU A 253 -4.30 -18.37 17.59
N GLY A 254 -4.41 -17.06 17.40
CA GLY A 254 -3.44 -16.09 17.94
C GLY A 254 -3.26 -16.23 19.44
N LEU A 255 -4.36 -16.32 20.19
CA LEU A 255 -4.34 -16.52 21.64
C LEU A 255 -3.70 -17.87 22.05
N ARG A 256 -3.96 -18.95 21.30
CA ARG A 256 -3.32 -20.25 21.57
C ARG A 256 -1.83 -20.21 21.32
N LEU A 257 -1.38 -19.56 20.24
CA LEU A 257 0.04 -19.37 19.96
C LEU A 257 0.74 -18.50 21.03
N GLU A 258 0.04 -17.51 21.58
CA GLU A 258 0.53 -16.70 22.70
C GLU A 258 0.68 -17.53 23.96
N ALA A 259 -0.31 -18.33 24.31
CA ALA A 259 -0.24 -19.25 25.45
C ALA A 259 0.93 -20.22 25.28
N LEU A 260 1.15 -20.76 24.09
CA LEU A 260 2.27 -21.66 23.80
C LEU A 260 3.64 -21.00 24.00
N LEU A 261 3.77 -19.73 23.68
CA LEU A 261 4.99 -18.95 23.96
C LEU A 261 5.19 -18.73 25.47
N ALA A 262 4.10 -18.47 26.22
CA ALA A 262 4.13 -18.25 27.65
C ALA A 262 4.45 -19.55 28.43
N ASP A 263 3.82 -20.64 28.04
CA ASP A 263 4.03 -21.97 28.66
C ASP A 263 5.43 -22.53 28.43
N ALA A 264 6.05 -22.09 27.32
CA ALA A 264 7.43 -22.41 26.95
C ALA A 264 7.80 -23.92 27.12
N PRO A 265 7.06 -24.85 26.49
CA PRO A 265 7.31 -26.27 26.67
C PRO A 265 8.72 -26.66 26.19
N ASP A 266 9.30 -27.71 26.79
CA ASP A 266 10.68 -28.13 26.53
C ASP A 266 11.00 -28.41 25.04
N TRP A 267 10.01 -28.83 24.27
CA TRP A 267 10.19 -29.08 22.84
C TRP A 267 10.27 -27.80 21.99
N LEU A 268 9.85 -26.64 22.54
CA LEU A 268 9.81 -25.37 21.81
C LEU A 268 11.18 -24.69 21.85
N ASP A 269 11.98 -24.96 20.84
CA ASP A 269 13.28 -24.33 20.65
C ASP A 269 13.20 -22.84 20.22
N GLY A 270 14.35 -22.19 20.15
CA GLY A 270 14.43 -20.78 19.75
C GLY A 270 13.91 -20.52 18.33
N ALA A 271 14.06 -21.49 17.41
CA ALA A 271 13.55 -21.38 16.04
C ALA A 271 12.01 -21.50 16.02
N GLY A 272 11.46 -22.41 16.81
CA GLY A 272 10.02 -22.56 16.99
C GLY A 272 9.39 -21.31 17.59
N ARG A 273 10.01 -20.70 18.62
CA ARG A 273 9.57 -19.42 19.20
C ARG A 273 9.50 -18.31 18.15
N ALA A 274 10.56 -18.10 17.40
CA ALA A 274 10.60 -17.07 16.37
C ALA A 274 9.53 -17.29 15.26
N ARG A 275 9.24 -18.56 14.93
CA ARG A 275 8.16 -18.92 14.00
C ARG A 275 6.78 -18.60 14.57
N ILE A 276 6.52 -18.87 15.83
CA ILE A 276 5.26 -18.56 16.51
C ILE A 276 5.08 -17.04 16.60
N GLU A 277 6.09 -16.29 16.99
CA GLU A 277 6.06 -14.81 17.05
C GLU A 277 5.74 -14.23 15.68
N GLY A 278 6.40 -14.70 14.62
CA GLY A 278 6.11 -14.29 13.26
C GLY A 278 4.69 -14.66 12.80
N ALA A 279 4.20 -15.84 13.16
CA ALA A 279 2.84 -16.25 12.85
C ALA A 279 1.80 -15.41 13.60
N ARG A 280 2.03 -15.10 14.88
CA ARG A 280 1.17 -14.20 15.66
C ARG A 280 1.08 -12.81 15.04
N HIS A 281 2.23 -12.25 14.66
CA HIS A 281 2.26 -10.94 13.99
C HIS A 281 1.49 -10.96 12.66
N ALA A 282 1.67 -11.99 11.85
CA ALA A 282 0.95 -12.16 10.60
C ALA A 282 -0.56 -12.38 10.81
N LEU A 283 -0.97 -13.06 11.88
CA LEU A 283 -2.38 -13.24 12.26
C LEU A 283 -3.00 -11.92 12.72
N GLY A 284 -2.31 -11.19 13.60
CA GLY A 284 -2.77 -9.89 14.13
C GLY A 284 -3.12 -8.94 12.98
N TRP A 285 -2.18 -8.72 12.07
CA TRP A 285 -2.42 -7.84 10.91
C TRP A 285 -3.64 -8.25 10.09
N ARG A 286 -3.88 -9.55 9.88
CA ARG A 286 -5.05 -10.01 9.11
C ARG A 286 -6.34 -9.90 9.87
N CYS A 287 -6.31 -10.09 11.17
CA CYS A 287 -7.46 -9.84 12.02
C CYS A 287 -7.84 -8.34 12.01
N ASP A 288 -6.85 -7.45 12.02
CA ASP A 288 -7.07 -6.01 11.92
C ASP A 288 -7.64 -5.61 10.54
N LEU A 289 -7.10 -6.19 9.46
CA LEU A 289 -7.63 -5.99 8.11
C LEU A 289 -9.09 -6.43 8.02
N ILE A 290 -9.41 -7.64 8.50
CA ILE A 290 -10.78 -8.16 8.49
C ILE A 290 -11.68 -7.26 9.35
N ALA A 291 -11.25 -6.82 10.52
CA ALA A 291 -11.99 -5.92 11.37
C ALA A 291 -12.29 -4.57 10.68
N ALA A 292 -11.32 -4.03 9.93
CA ALA A 292 -11.52 -2.82 9.15
C ALA A 292 -12.56 -3.03 8.03
N TRP A 293 -12.55 -4.19 7.36
CA TRP A 293 -13.57 -4.55 6.38
C TRP A 293 -14.95 -4.73 7.00
N GLU A 294 -15.05 -5.41 8.15
CA GLU A 294 -16.32 -5.54 8.91
C GLU A 294 -16.88 -4.16 9.26
N ALA A 295 -16.03 -3.26 9.78
CA ALA A 295 -16.42 -1.91 10.13
C ALA A 295 -16.86 -1.09 8.90
N LEU A 296 -16.17 -1.23 7.77
CA LEU A 296 -16.56 -0.60 6.50
C LEU A 296 -17.94 -1.08 6.07
N LEU A 297 -18.18 -2.40 6.02
CA LEU A 297 -19.45 -2.98 5.59
C LEU A 297 -20.62 -2.64 6.51
N ALA A 298 -20.39 -2.61 7.83
CA ALA A 298 -21.40 -2.24 8.80
C ALA A 298 -21.91 -0.80 8.64
N ARG A 299 -21.16 0.07 8.00
CA ARG A 299 -21.52 1.47 7.75
C ARG A 299 -22.23 1.70 6.42
N LEU A 300 -22.13 0.76 5.48
CA LEU A 300 -22.83 0.87 4.19
C LEU A 300 -24.34 0.87 4.43
N GLY A 301 -25.01 1.86 3.86
CA GLY A 301 -26.44 2.09 4.08
C GLY A 301 -26.78 2.97 5.29
N GLY A 302 -25.80 3.33 6.12
CA GLY A 302 -25.94 4.34 7.18
C GLY A 302 -25.73 5.78 6.69
N PRO A 303 -25.82 6.76 7.60
CA PRO A 303 -25.51 8.14 7.27
C PRO A 303 -24.03 8.29 6.89
N ALA A 304 -23.75 9.21 5.94
CA ALA A 304 -22.39 9.55 5.55
C ALA A 304 -21.60 10.04 6.78
N ASP A 305 -20.37 9.59 6.87
CA ASP A 305 -19.44 10.02 7.92
C ASP A 305 -18.67 11.25 7.41
N PRO A 306 -18.80 12.41 8.07
CA PRO A 306 -18.20 13.65 7.59
C PRO A 306 -16.65 13.64 7.60
N GLU A 307 -16.03 12.64 8.22
CA GLU A 307 -14.58 12.51 8.24
C GLU A 307 -14.02 11.63 7.12
N PHE A 308 -14.89 10.97 6.34
CA PHE A 308 -14.48 10.00 5.33
C PHE A 308 -15.16 10.22 3.98
N VAL A 309 -14.52 9.70 2.96
CA VAL A 309 -15.08 9.48 1.63
C VAL A 309 -15.13 7.98 1.37
N ASP A 310 -16.32 7.50 0.99
CA ASP A 310 -16.56 6.12 0.61
C ASP A 310 -16.98 6.07 -0.86
N TRP A 311 -16.37 5.16 -1.65
CA TRP A 311 -16.74 4.97 -3.05
C TRP A 311 -16.60 3.52 -3.47
N LEU A 312 -17.27 3.17 -4.56
CA LEU A 312 -17.23 1.88 -5.22
C LEU A 312 -16.44 2.00 -6.51
N ALA A 313 -15.63 1.00 -6.83
CA ALA A 313 -14.80 1.03 -8.03
C ALA A 313 -14.80 -0.31 -8.78
N VAL A 314 -14.71 -0.20 -10.11
CA VAL A 314 -14.34 -1.29 -11.02
C VAL A 314 -13.05 -0.88 -11.72
N GLU A 315 -11.96 -1.51 -11.35
CA GLU A 315 -10.64 -1.19 -11.89
C GLU A 315 -10.44 -1.87 -13.24
N ARG A 316 -9.97 -1.10 -14.22
CA ARG A 316 -9.73 -1.55 -15.59
C ARG A 316 -8.29 -1.27 -16.02
N ALA A 317 -7.79 -2.14 -16.88
CA ALA A 317 -6.56 -1.91 -17.63
C ALA A 317 -6.79 -2.38 -19.07
N GLU A 318 -6.51 -1.52 -20.04
CA GLU A 318 -6.75 -1.82 -21.46
C GLU A 318 -8.19 -2.32 -21.73
N ALA A 319 -9.18 -1.63 -21.18
CA ALA A 319 -10.62 -1.95 -21.25
C ALA A 319 -11.02 -3.31 -20.59
N ARG A 320 -10.12 -3.97 -19.87
CA ARG A 320 -10.42 -5.22 -19.15
C ARG A 320 -10.51 -4.95 -17.66
N GLU A 321 -11.58 -5.39 -17.05
CA GLU A 321 -11.72 -5.37 -15.60
C GLU A 321 -10.70 -6.35 -14.98
N PHE A 322 -10.04 -5.90 -13.91
CA PHE A 322 -9.12 -6.73 -13.17
C PHE A 322 -9.38 -6.73 -11.65
N ASN A 323 -10.17 -5.78 -11.16
CA ASN A 323 -10.55 -5.71 -9.75
C ASN A 323 -11.90 -5.02 -9.57
N VAL A 324 -12.56 -5.31 -8.45
CA VAL A 324 -13.77 -4.64 -7.96
C VAL A 324 -13.53 -4.35 -6.49
N ALA A 325 -13.83 -3.13 -6.06
CA ALA A 325 -13.45 -2.67 -4.73
C ALA A 325 -14.48 -1.72 -4.10
N ILE A 326 -14.48 -1.69 -2.78
CA ILE A 326 -15.08 -0.67 -1.93
C ILE A 326 -13.94 0.04 -1.21
N HIS A 327 -13.88 1.34 -1.36
CA HIS A 327 -12.83 2.17 -0.77
C HIS A 327 -13.40 3.08 0.31
N ARG A 328 -12.59 3.33 1.33
CA ARG A 328 -12.80 4.34 2.35
C ARG A 328 -11.51 5.08 2.62
N ARG A 329 -11.54 6.39 2.53
CA ARG A 329 -10.41 7.24 2.88
C ARG A 329 -10.80 8.35 3.83
N TRP A 330 -9.87 8.77 4.65
CA TRP A 330 -10.00 9.96 5.45
C TRP A 330 -10.05 11.20 4.55
N LEU A 331 -10.95 12.14 4.83
CA LEU A 331 -10.89 13.48 4.24
C LEU A 331 -9.63 14.22 4.69
N ASP A 332 -9.23 13.98 5.94
CA ASP A 332 -7.98 14.49 6.50
C ASP A 332 -7.15 13.33 7.09
N PRO A 333 -6.28 12.69 6.29
CA PRO A 333 -5.45 11.59 6.75
C PRO A 333 -4.38 12.03 7.75
N MET A 334 -4.18 13.35 7.94
CA MET A 334 -3.28 13.89 8.95
C MET A 334 -3.81 13.68 10.37
N LYS A 335 -5.12 13.49 10.57
CA LYS A 335 -5.69 13.15 11.89
C LYS A 335 -5.15 11.84 12.46
N PRO A 336 -5.33 10.68 11.80
CA PRO A 336 -4.74 9.44 12.27
C PRO A 336 -3.20 9.49 12.26
N PHE A 337 -2.58 10.17 11.33
CA PHE A 337 -1.12 10.36 11.30
C PHE A 337 -0.62 11.12 12.53
N ALA A 338 -1.21 12.25 12.86
CA ALA A 338 -0.85 13.03 14.04
C ALA A 338 -1.00 12.21 15.33
N ALA A 339 -2.11 11.47 15.47
CA ALA A 339 -2.38 10.67 16.65
C ALA A 339 -1.41 9.47 16.80
N THR A 340 -1.04 8.81 15.71
CA THR A 340 -0.27 7.56 15.76
C THR A 340 1.24 7.76 15.60
N VAL A 341 1.67 8.81 14.90
CA VAL A 341 3.08 9.07 14.58
C VAL A 341 3.61 10.29 15.33
N LEU A 342 2.96 11.45 15.18
CA LEU A 342 3.51 12.71 15.71
C LEU A 342 3.38 12.80 17.22
N ALA A 343 2.20 12.57 17.77
CA ALA A 343 1.93 12.72 19.20
C ALA A 343 2.79 11.82 20.10
N PRO A 344 3.01 10.53 19.77
CA PRO A 344 3.88 9.66 20.58
C PRO A 344 5.37 9.85 20.34
N ALA A 345 5.79 10.63 19.33
CA ALA A 345 7.20 10.85 19.03
C ALA A 345 7.86 11.79 20.06
N HIS A 346 9.12 11.54 20.39
CA HIS A 346 9.93 12.44 21.22
C HIS A 346 10.24 13.74 20.47
N GLY A 347 10.49 13.66 19.17
CA GLY A 347 10.73 14.80 18.30
C GLY A 347 10.61 14.44 16.84
N VAL A 348 10.03 15.36 16.07
CA VAL A 348 9.85 15.25 14.64
C VAL A 348 10.39 16.47 13.95
N LEU A 349 11.19 16.28 12.93
CA LEU A 349 11.63 17.31 12.00
C LEU A 349 11.01 17.02 10.63
N LEU A 350 10.40 18.03 10.05
CA LEU A 350 9.86 17.98 8.69
C LEU A 350 10.65 18.94 7.81
N THR A 351 11.18 18.50 6.70
CA THR A 351 11.93 19.31 5.75
C THR A 351 11.47 19.09 4.33
N SER A 352 11.37 20.17 3.56
CA SER A 352 11.12 20.13 2.11
C SER A 352 11.39 21.52 1.52
N ALA A 353 11.64 21.59 0.24
CA ALA A 353 11.82 22.82 -0.50
C ALA A 353 10.51 23.63 -0.68
N THR A 354 9.36 22.98 -0.55
CA THR A 354 8.03 23.51 -0.93
C THR A 354 7.03 23.61 0.22
N LEU A 355 7.46 23.48 1.48
CA LEU A 355 6.53 23.55 2.62
C LEU A 355 5.92 24.94 2.79
N ARG A 356 6.75 25.99 2.66
CA ARG A 356 6.28 27.36 2.78
C ARG A 356 5.77 27.89 1.45
N ASP A 357 4.51 28.29 1.41
CA ASP A 357 3.95 29.01 0.26
C ASP A 357 4.30 30.49 0.34
N ARG A 358 5.24 30.92 -0.50
CA ARG A 358 5.68 32.33 -0.56
C ARG A 358 4.66 33.27 -1.22
N ALA A 359 3.67 32.71 -1.94
CA ALA A 359 2.63 33.49 -2.60
C ALA A 359 1.38 33.65 -1.74
N ALA A 360 1.21 32.85 -0.69
CA ALA A 360 0.06 32.93 0.19
C ALA A 360 0.10 34.20 1.07
N PRO A 361 -1.05 34.78 1.40
CA PRO A 361 -1.14 35.85 2.38
C PRO A 361 -0.67 35.37 3.77
N GLY A 362 -0.10 36.27 4.57
CA GLY A 362 0.43 35.95 5.89
C GLY A 362 1.87 35.45 5.85
N ASP A 363 2.19 34.49 6.71
CA ASP A 363 3.53 33.91 6.80
C ASP A 363 3.77 32.72 5.86
N GLY A 364 2.71 32.25 5.19
CA GLY A 364 2.75 31.18 4.18
C GLY A 364 2.90 29.77 4.73
N TRP A 365 2.63 29.53 6.02
CA TRP A 365 2.79 28.21 6.64
C TRP A 365 1.49 27.42 6.84
N ASP A 366 0.32 28.03 6.65
CA ASP A 366 -0.99 27.39 6.94
C ASP A 366 -1.18 26.07 6.21
N SER A 367 -0.85 26.05 4.93
CA SER A 367 -0.93 24.83 4.11
C SER A 367 0.02 23.74 4.63
N ALA A 368 1.25 24.09 4.96
CA ALA A 368 2.23 23.14 5.50
C ALA A 368 1.79 22.57 6.86
N LEU A 369 1.23 23.41 7.74
CA LEU A 369 0.71 22.99 9.03
C LEU A 369 -0.46 22.01 8.88
N ALA A 370 -1.37 22.27 7.95
CA ALA A 370 -2.48 21.39 7.63
C ALA A 370 -1.99 20.06 7.04
N HIS A 371 -1.20 20.10 5.97
CA HIS A 371 -0.75 18.88 5.25
C HIS A 371 0.34 18.08 5.97
N SER A 372 0.91 18.60 7.06
CA SER A 372 1.83 17.85 7.92
C SER A 372 1.18 17.28 9.19
N GLY A 373 -0.05 17.67 9.50
CA GLY A 373 -0.70 17.34 10.76
C GLY A 373 -0.12 18.07 11.97
N ALA A 374 0.86 18.95 11.77
CA ALA A 374 1.49 19.68 12.86
C ALA A 374 0.51 20.65 13.57
N GLY A 375 -0.48 21.16 12.82
CA GLY A 375 -1.55 21.99 13.37
C GLY A 375 -2.52 21.26 14.30
N LEU A 376 -2.49 19.92 14.32
CA LEU A 376 -3.34 19.08 15.19
C LEU A 376 -2.68 18.78 16.54
N LEU A 377 -1.43 19.18 16.74
CA LEU A 377 -0.70 18.95 17.99
C LEU A 377 -1.00 20.07 19.00
N GLU A 378 -1.01 19.74 20.29
CA GLU A 378 -1.18 20.71 21.38
C GLU A 378 -0.06 21.75 21.42
N ARG A 379 1.18 21.34 21.07
CA ARG A 379 2.35 22.20 21.03
C ARG A 379 2.54 22.77 19.64
N ALA A 380 2.60 24.09 19.54
CA ALA A 380 2.91 24.77 18.29
C ALA A 380 4.30 24.33 17.75
N PRO A 381 4.42 24.02 16.44
CA PRO A 381 5.70 23.67 15.84
C PRO A 381 6.62 24.88 15.73
N LEU A 382 7.92 24.62 15.70
CA LEU A 382 8.93 25.63 15.34
C LEU A 382 9.00 25.69 13.80
N LEU A 383 8.87 26.88 13.25
CA LEU A 383 8.91 27.15 11.82
C LEU A 383 10.23 27.83 11.47
N ALA A 384 10.95 27.33 10.48
CA ALA A 384 12.21 27.90 10.04
C ALA A 384 12.34 27.86 8.52
N THR A 385 12.96 28.87 7.94
CA THR A 385 13.28 28.95 6.52
C THR A 385 14.79 29.09 6.38
N PHE A 386 15.36 28.33 5.47
CA PHE A 386 16.77 28.40 5.11
C PHE A 386 16.89 28.77 3.64
N ASP A 387 17.77 29.71 3.32
CA ASP A 387 18.03 30.04 1.93
C ASP A 387 18.79 28.91 1.23
N SER A 388 18.48 28.68 -0.03
CA SER A 388 19.19 27.70 -0.83
C SER A 388 20.65 28.16 -1.02
N PRO A 389 21.63 27.27 -0.83
CA PRO A 389 23.03 27.59 -1.14
C PRO A 389 23.28 27.66 -2.67
N PHE A 390 22.30 27.27 -3.49
CA PHE A 390 22.42 27.28 -4.94
C PHE A 390 21.94 28.61 -5.52
N ASP A 391 22.75 29.20 -6.37
CA ASP A 391 22.38 30.36 -7.18
C ASP A 391 21.66 29.90 -8.44
N TYR A 392 20.34 29.80 -8.36
CA TYR A 392 19.50 29.33 -9.47
C TYR A 392 19.58 30.26 -10.71
N ALA A 393 19.93 31.52 -10.52
CA ALA A 393 20.07 32.46 -11.65
C ALA A 393 21.24 32.09 -12.54
N THR A 394 22.32 31.54 -11.97
CA THR A 394 23.49 31.10 -12.73
C THR A 394 23.35 29.64 -13.17
N GLN A 395 22.65 28.79 -12.42
CA GLN A 395 22.50 27.36 -12.72
C GLN A 395 21.44 27.07 -13.80
N ALA A 396 20.51 27.98 -14.07
CA ALA A 396 19.58 27.88 -15.20
C ALA A 396 20.27 27.90 -16.59
N GLU A 397 21.57 28.09 -16.65
CA GLU A 397 22.37 27.96 -17.85
C GLU A 397 22.34 26.56 -18.50
N VAL A 398 21.98 25.51 -17.74
CA VAL A 398 21.85 24.14 -18.27
C VAL A 398 20.83 24.04 -19.40
N LEU A 399 19.66 24.67 -19.26
CA LEU A 399 18.64 24.68 -20.32
C LEU A 399 19.09 25.51 -21.53
N ARG A 400 19.79 26.61 -21.30
CA ARG A 400 20.39 27.44 -22.35
C ARG A 400 21.45 26.69 -23.15
N VAL A 401 22.32 25.94 -22.47
CA VAL A 401 23.36 25.14 -23.10
C VAL A 401 22.77 23.96 -23.88
N LEU A 402 21.76 23.29 -23.35
CA LEU A 402 21.06 22.20 -24.04
C LEU A 402 20.33 22.71 -25.28
N ALA A 403 19.59 23.81 -25.22
CA ALA A 403 18.92 24.41 -26.37
C ALA A 403 19.89 24.85 -27.45
N ARG A 404 21.09 25.36 -27.10
CA ARG A 404 22.14 25.70 -28.06
C ARG A 404 22.84 24.49 -28.68
N LYS A 405 23.04 23.42 -27.91
CA LYS A 405 23.76 22.22 -28.40
C LYS A 405 22.88 21.24 -29.15
N ARG A 406 21.55 21.35 -28.97
CA ARG A 406 20.56 20.45 -29.57
C ARG A 406 19.39 21.25 -30.13
N PRO A 407 19.62 22.08 -31.18
CA PRO A 407 18.56 22.91 -31.75
C PRO A 407 17.45 22.09 -32.44
N GLU A 408 17.71 20.81 -32.74
CA GLU A 408 16.76 19.87 -33.31
C GLU A 408 15.68 19.37 -32.32
N TYR A 409 15.89 19.57 -30.99
CA TYR A 409 14.93 19.17 -29.98
C TYR A 409 14.08 20.35 -29.53
N THR A 410 12.78 20.16 -29.54
CA THR A 410 11.83 21.08 -28.90
C THR A 410 11.75 20.77 -27.41
N PHE A 411 12.24 21.67 -26.57
CA PHE A 411 12.12 21.54 -25.12
C PHE A 411 10.78 22.13 -24.67
N ARG A 412 9.93 21.29 -24.05
CA ARG A 412 8.73 21.78 -23.37
C ARG A 412 9.06 21.95 -21.90
N VAL A 413 8.96 23.19 -21.42
CA VAL A 413 9.09 23.48 -19.98
C VAL A 413 7.70 23.75 -19.47
N VAL A 414 7.21 22.88 -18.62
CA VAL A 414 5.92 23.07 -17.93
C VAL A 414 6.19 23.93 -16.70
N LEU A 415 5.58 25.11 -16.64
CA LEU A 415 5.73 26.02 -15.52
C LEU A 415 4.38 26.21 -14.86
N ASP A 416 4.39 26.07 -13.56
CA ASP A 416 3.35 26.64 -12.74
C ASP A 416 3.65 28.12 -12.50
N ARG A 417 2.95 28.98 -13.23
CA ARG A 417 3.12 30.44 -13.13
C ARG A 417 2.82 31.00 -11.75
N ALA A 418 2.05 30.29 -10.94
CA ALA A 418 1.67 30.75 -9.62
C ALA A 418 2.85 30.72 -8.63
N HIS A 419 3.88 29.92 -8.90
CA HIS A 419 4.88 29.57 -7.86
C HIS A 419 6.28 30.11 -8.08
N ASN A 420 6.67 30.66 -9.26
CA ASN A 420 8.03 31.21 -9.39
C ASN A 420 8.20 32.32 -10.44
N PRO A 421 8.07 33.60 -10.07
CA PRO A 421 8.28 34.74 -10.96
C PRO A 421 9.70 34.81 -11.56
N ALA A 422 10.72 34.26 -10.88
CA ALA A 422 12.07 34.25 -11.40
C ALA A 422 12.23 33.31 -12.61
N VAL A 423 11.46 32.22 -12.67
CA VAL A 423 11.44 31.31 -13.82
C VAL A 423 10.74 31.96 -15.01
N THR A 424 9.71 32.75 -14.77
CA THR A 424 9.04 33.54 -15.84
C THR A 424 10.00 34.55 -16.46
N GLN A 425 10.76 35.30 -15.64
CA GLN A 425 11.79 36.24 -16.13
C GLN A 425 12.92 35.53 -16.89
N LEU A 426 13.31 34.33 -16.45
CA LEU A 426 14.31 33.53 -17.11
C LEU A 426 13.87 33.06 -18.50
N LEU A 427 12.60 32.68 -18.64
CA LEU A 427 12.03 32.24 -19.90
C LEU A 427 11.79 33.38 -20.87
N GLU A 428 11.44 34.58 -20.38
CA GLU A 428 11.35 35.79 -21.21
C GLU A 428 12.75 36.20 -21.73
N ALA A 429 13.83 35.83 -21.02
CA ALA A 429 15.21 36.05 -21.47
C ALA A 429 15.73 34.93 -22.41
N LEU A 430 15.05 33.80 -22.50
CA LEU A 430 15.31 32.77 -23.47
C LEU A 430 14.72 33.19 -24.85
N ASN A 431 15.38 32.72 -25.94
CA ASN A 431 15.00 33.00 -27.32
C ASN A 431 13.45 32.95 -27.49
N PRO A 432 12.83 33.95 -28.14
CA PRO A 432 11.38 34.04 -28.32
C PRO A 432 10.71 32.78 -28.91
N GLU A 433 11.43 32.00 -29.70
CA GLU A 433 10.95 30.71 -30.22
C GLU A 433 10.78 29.62 -29.14
N VAL A 434 11.51 29.69 -28.05
CA VAL A 434 11.39 28.77 -26.88
C VAL A 434 10.28 29.24 -25.96
N ALA A 435 10.10 30.53 -25.83
CA ALA A 435 9.02 31.13 -25.00
C ALA A 435 7.62 30.83 -25.55
N ALA A 436 7.46 30.62 -26.85
CA ALA A 436 6.19 30.26 -27.48
C ALA A 436 5.69 28.83 -27.14
N THR A 437 6.53 28.01 -26.48
CA THR A 437 6.20 26.60 -26.15
C THR A 437 5.92 26.38 -24.65
N VAL A 438 5.78 27.45 -23.88
CA VAL A 438 5.42 27.38 -22.45
C VAL A 438 3.92 27.10 -22.33
N ILE A 439 3.56 25.94 -21.85
CA ILE A 439 2.18 25.55 -21.57
C ILE A 439 1.91 25.87 -20.10
N ASP A 440 0.86 26.65 -19.83
CA ASP A 440 0.38 26.90 -18.48
C ASP A 440 -0.28 25.62 -17.96
N ALA A 441 0.29 25.02 -16.93
CA ALA A 441 -0.21 23.77 -16.34
C ALA A 441 -1.61 23.90 -15.70
N GLY A 442 -2.15 25.13 -15.61
CA GLY A 442 -3.47 25.41 -15.05
C GLY A 442 -4.65 25.33 -16.03
N GLN A 443 -4.43 25.14 -17.32
CA GLN A 443 -5.54 25.19 -18.30
C GLN A 443 -5.74 23.94 -19.15
N ASP A 444 -4.78 23.06 -19.28
CA ASP A 444 -4.95 21.84 -20.10
C ASP A 444 -4.43 20.63 -19.34
N GLY A 445 -5.33 19.79 -18.96
CA GLY A 445 -5.29 18.42 -18.44
C GLY A 445 -3.99 17.61 -18.43
N PRO A 446 -4.01 16.32 -18.09
CA PRO A 446 -2.95 15.61 -17.41
C PRO A 446 -1.62 15.66 -18.14
N ALA A 447 -0.60 16.01 -17.37
CA ALA A 447 0.79 16.01 -17.80
C ALA A 447 1.16 14.68 -18.44
N LEU A 448 1.63 14.71 -19.66
CA LEU A 448 2.37 13.62 -20.28
C LEU A 448 3.73 13.50 -19.54
N MET A 449 3.87 12.50 -18.66
CA MET A 449 5.14 11.90 -18.35
C MET A 449 5.44 10.75 -19.30
#